data_857da9a12bb4e993e1402f38bee693f6
#
_entry.id   857da9a12bb4e993e1402f38bee693f6
#
_cell.length_a   1.000
_cell.length_b   1.000
_cell.length_c   1.000
_cell.angle_alpha   90.00
_cell.angle_beta   90.00
_cell.angle_gamma   90.00
#
_symmetry.space_group_name_H-M   'P 1'
#
loop_
_entity.id
_entity.type
_entity.pdbx_description
1 polymer ?
#
loop_
_entity_poly.entity_id
_entity_poly.type
_entity_poly.pdbx_seq_one_letter_code
_entity_poly.pdbx_strand_id
1 'polypeptide(L)'
;MEREALEQLLESASKGNLRSIGRFLTLMENPYKLPSEVFDSIARMAGKAHVIGVTGIPGAGKSTLISKLIIEFRRRGYKVAVIAIDPSSPLTGGALLGDRLRMQERAEDPGIFIRSVSTRGLKGGLSLAALSMIEALDALGYDKIIIETVGVGQSETDVMNTVHTVVVVTMPGVGDDIQALKAGVMEIGDIYVLNKSDMPGAQEAFEYLSFAIDKGELGQQNPGWKPRLLRASAVMGSGIADVASAIEDHMSYLRSNGMVNEKVVARRLTLVRLMAERMLADEVQKALQARIKEVRERVVNVNSILEVASELARDACNSLSGASEPPRR
;
A
#
# COMPACT_ATOMS: atom_id res chain seq x y z
N MET A 1 -16.10 7.79 -18.67
CA MET A 1 -16.54 6.43 -19.05
C MET A 1 -18.01 6.36 -18.71
N GLU A 2 -18.85 5.90 -19.61
CA GLU A 2 -20.28 5.76 -19.38
C GLU A 2 -20.52 4.75 -18.25
N ARG A 3 -21.58 4.96 -17.45
CA ARG A 3 -21.90 4.15 -16.28
C ARG A 3 -22.02 2.66 -16.61
N GLU A 4 -22.68 2.36 -17.71
CA GLU A 4 -22.89 0.99 -18.21
C GLU A 4 -21.57 0.28 -18.52
N ALA A 5 -20.62 0.98 -19.15
CA ALA A 5 -19.29 0.43 -19.45
C ALA A 5 -18.47 0.15 -18.18
N LEU A 6 -18.70 0.92 -17.10
CA LEU A 6 -18.07 0.69 -15.82
C LEU A 6 -18.68 -0.51 -15.09
N GLU A 7 -20.00 -0.66 -15.13
CA GLU A 7 -20.72 -1.81 -14.56
C GLU A 7 -20.31 -3.12 -15.26
N GLN A 8 -20.23 -3.13 -16.60
CA GLN A 8 -19.73 -4.27 -17.37
C GLN A 8 -18.26 -4.61 -17.05
N LEU A 9 -17.42 -3.59 -16.83
CA LEU A 9 -16.02 -3.78 -16.43
C LEU A 9 -15.93 -4.44 -15.06
N LEU A 10 -16.72 -3.99 -14.09
CA LEU A 10 -16.80 -4.56 -12.75
C LEU A 10 -17.31 -6.00 -12.77
N GLU A 11 -18.35 -6.28 -13.52
CA GLU A 11 -18.88 -7.65 -13.67
C GLU A 11 -17.83 -8.59 -14.27
N SER A 12 -17.13 -8.15 -15.32
CA SER A 12 -16.04 -8.93 -15.93
C SER A 12 -14.87 -9.13 -14.97
N ALA A 13 -14.51 -8.11 -14.18
CA ALA A 13 -13.45 -8.20 -13.16
C ALA A 13 -13.84 -9.17 -12.02
N SER A 14 -15.08 -9.15 -11.56
CA SER A 14 -15.59 -10.04 -10.51
C SER A 14 -15.59 -11.51 -10.93
N LYS A 15 -15.75 -11.77 -12.24
CA LYS A 15 -15.60 -13.11 -12.85
C LYS A 15 -14.14 -13.55 -13.02
N GLY A 16 -13.16 -12.75 -12.55
CA GLY A 16 -11.75 -13.09 -12.57
C GLY A 16 -11.01 -12.77 -13.87
N ASN A 17 -11.58 -11.97 -14.77
CA ASN A 17 -10.87 -11.55 -15.98
C ASN A 17 -9.72 -10.59 -15.62
N LEU A 18 -8.49 -11.06 -15.74
CA LEU A 18 -7.28 -10.33 -15.34
C LEU A 18 -7.11 -8.98 -16.06
N ARG A 19 -7.52 -8.88 -17.34
CA ARG A 19 -7.46 -7.61 -18.10
C ARG A 19 -8.47 -6.61 -17.53
N SER A 20 -9.67 -7.07 -17.20
CA SER A 20 -10.71 -6.24 -16.60
C SER A 20 -10.31 -5.78 -15.20
N ILE A 21 -9.73 -6.65 -14.38
CA ILE A 21 -9.15 -6.31 -13.08
C ILE A 21 -8.09 -5.21 -13.27
N GLY A 22 -7.14 -5.40 -14.19
CA GLY A 22 -6.08 -4.43 -14.48
C GLY A 22 -6.61 -3.06 -14.89
N ARG A 23 -7.62 -3.02 -15.79
CA ARG A 23 -8.28 -1.77 -16.20
C ARG A 23 -9.03 -1.10 -15.05
N PHE A 24 -9.76 -1.88 -14.27
CA PHE A 24 -10.48 -1.38 -13.10
C PHE A 24 -9.54 -0.77 -12.07
N LEU A 25 -8.44 -1.44 -11.74
CA LEU A 25 -7.43 -0.90 -10.83
C LEU A 25 -6.75 0.37 -11.37
N THR A 26 -6.67 0.55 -12.69
CA THR A 26 -6.20 1.82 -13.27
C THR A 26 -7.15 2.98 -12.96
N LEU A 27 -8.45 2.74 -12.95
CA LEU A 27 -9.43 3.75 -12.54
C LEU A 27 -9.32 4.05 -11.05
N MET A 28 -9.00 3.06 -10.23
CA MET A 28 -8.80 3.19 -8.79
C MET A 28 -7.55 3.99 -8.40
N GLU A 29 -6.67 4.35 -9.33
CA GLU A 29 -5.58 5.31 -9.06
C GLU A 29 -6.11 6.72 -8.75
N ASN A 30 -7.32 7.06 -9.23
CA ASN A 30 -7.98 8.34 -8.98
C ASN A 30 -9.47 8.09 -8.65
N PRO A 31 -9.77 7.47 -7.50
CA PRO A 31 -11.11 6.97 -7.17
C PRO A 31 -12.16 8.09 -7.07
N TYR A 32 -11.77 9.31 -6.70
CA TYR A 32 -12.64 10.48 -6.61
C TYR A 32 -13.13 11.00 -8.00
N LYS A 33 -12.62 10.44 -9.10
CA LYS A 33 -13.11 10.69 -10.48
C LYS A 33 -14.16 9.68 -10.92
N LEU A 34 -14.42 8.66 -10.11
CA LEU A 34 -15.50 7.69 -10.33
C LEU A 34 -16.83 8.24 -9.78
N PRO A 35 -17.97 7.77 -10.31
CA PRO A 35 -19.25 8.01 -9.65
C PRO A 35 -19.23 7.51 -8.19
N SER A 36 -19.75 8.30 -7.26
CA SER A 36 -19.74 7.99 -5.82
C SER A 36 -20.38 6.64 -5.52
N GLU A 37 -21.50 6.32 -6.20
CA GLU A 37 -22.25 5.07 -6.01
C GLU A 37 -21.40 3.83 -6.32
N VAL A 38 -20.46 3.94 -7.27
CA VAL A 38 -19.55 2.85 -7.63
C VAL A 38 -18.54 2.62 -6.53
N PHE A 39 -17.91 3.69 -6.04
CA PHE A 39 -16.95 3.57 -4.95
C PHE A 39 -17.61 3.09 -3.67
N ASP A 40 -18.80 3.60 -3.34
CA ASP A 40 -19.59 3.15 -2.19
C ASP A 40 -19.98 1.67 -2.28
N SER A 41 -20.28 1.20 -3.48
CA SER A 41 -20.56 -0.24 -3.71
C SER A 41 -19.31 -1.09 -3.44
N ILE A 42 -18.13 -0.66 -3.90
CA ILE A 42 -16.85 -1.33 -3.63
C ILE A 42 -16.60 -1.36 -2.12
N ALA A 43 -16.73 -0.22 -1.44
CA ALA A 43 -16.49 -0.11 -0.01
C ALA A 43 -17.43 -0.98 0.84
N ARG A 44 -18.68 -1.21 0.38
CA ARG A 44 -19.63 -2.13 1.04
C ARG A 44 -19.24 -3.60 0.88
N MET A 45 -18.62 -3.98 -0.24
CA MET A 45 -18.19 -5.37 -0.49
C MET A 45 -16.85 -5.71 0.15
N ALA A 46 -15.99 -4.70 0.34
CA ALA A 46 -14.66 -4.83 0.93
C ALA A 46 -14.70 -4.92 2.48
N GLY A 47 -13.56 -5.22 3.08
CA GLY A 47 -13.37 -5.34 4.54
C GLY A 47 -13.21 -6.78 5.02
N LYS A 48 -13.02 -7.74 4.14
CA LYS A 48 -12.89 -9.17 4.43
C LYS A 48 -11.46 -9.70 4.25
N ALA A 49 -10.70 -9.12 3.31
CA ALA A 49 -9.35 -9.55 2.99
C ALA A 49 -8.37 -9.31 4.14
N HIS A 50 -7.42 -10.22 4.29
CA HIS A 50 -6.25 -9.99 5.13
C HIS A 50 -5.22 -9.15 4.35
N VAL A 51 -5.06 -7.89 4.70
CA VAL A 51 -4.09 -6.98 4.10
C VAL A 51 -2.78 -7.08 4.87
N ILE A 52 -1.69 -7.41 4.17
CA ILE A 52 -0.37 -7.71 4.72
C ILE A 52 0.63 -6.73 4.12
N GLY A 53 1.28 -5.93 4.94
CA GLY A 53 2.38 -5.07 4.52
C GLY A 53 3.72 -5.78 4.66
N VAL A 54 4.53 -5.78 3.61
CA VAL A 54 5.89 -6.32 3.64
C VAL A 54 6.87 -5.19 3.37
N THR A 55 7.69 -4.91 4.35
CA THR A 55 8.70 -3.85 4.33
C THR A 55 10.04 -4.35 4.84
N GLY A 56 11.04 -3.50 4.91
CA GLY A 56 12.38 -3.83 5.41
C GLY A 56 13.49 -3.34 4.49
N ILE A 57 14.72 -3.64 4.84
CA ILE A 57 15.90 -3.11 4.19
C ILE A 57 16.00 -3.46 2.70
N PRO A 58 16.57 -2.59 1.88
CA PRO A 58 16.91 -2.93 0.51
C PRO A 58 17.81 -4.17 0.46
N GLY A 59 17.58 -5.04 -0.50
CA GLY A 59 18.37 -6.26 -0.65
C GLY A 59 18.06 -7.40 0.33
N ALA A 60 17.18 -7.23 1.33
CA ALA A 60 16.79 -8.32 2.26
C ALA A 60 16.03 -9.48 1.59
N GLY A 61 15.62 -9.33 0.34
CA GLY A 61 14.93 -10.37 -0.42
C GLY A 61 13.41 -10.37 -0.22
N LYS A 62 12.80 -9.21 0.02
CA LYS A 62 11.34 -9.03 0.16
C LYS A 62 10.57 -9.65 -0.98
N SER A 63 10.86 -9.26 -2.22
CA SER A 63 10.17 -9.77 -3.42
C SER A 63 10.32 -11.28 -3.58
N THR A 64 11.49 -11.84 -3.24
CA THR A 64 11.71 -13.28 -3.25
C THR A 64 10.86 -13.99 -2.17
N LEU A 65 10.80 -13.43 -0.97
CA LEU A 65 9.97 -13.94 0.12
C LEU A 65 8.47 -13.90 -0.27
N ILE A 66 8.00 -12.75 -0.79
CA ILE A 66 6.62 -12.58 -1.27
C ILE A 66 6.30 -13.61 -2.35
N SER A 67 7.20 -13.83 -3.30
CA SER A 67 7.03 -14.83 -4.35
C SER A 67 6.82 -16.25 -3.80
N LYS A 68 7.47 -16.60 -2.68
CA LYS A 68 7.28 -17.89 -2.00
C LYS A 68 5.99 -17.90 -1.16
N LEU A 69 5.67 -16.80 -0.48
CA LEU A 69 4.42 -16.67 0.28
C LEU A 69 3.18 -16.76 -0.62
N ILE A 70 3.22 -16.21 -1.85
CA ILE A 70 2.14 -16.39 -2.83
C ILE A 70 1.86 -17.86 -3.06
N ILE A 71 2.91 -18.68 -3.30
CA ILE A 71 2.74 -20.14 -3.52
C ILE A 71 2.14 -20.79 -2.28
N GLU A 72 2.66 -20.47 -1.11
CA GLU A 72 2.19 -21.08 0.14
C GLU A 72 0.73 -20.72 0.42
N PHE A 73 0.33 -19.46 0.24
CA PHE A 73 -1.07 -19.06 0.38
C PHE A 73 -1.98 -19.70 -0.70
N ARG A 74 -1.50 -19.80 -1.95
CA ARG A 74 -2.24 -20.51 -3.00
C ARG A 74 -2.42 -21.99 -2.66
N ARG A 75 -1.38 -22.66 -2.11
CA ARG A 75 -1.46 -24.03 -1.66
C ARG A 75 -2.50 -24.22 -0.53
N ARG A 76 -2.69 -23.18 0.30
CA ARG A 76 -3.75 -23.12 1.34
C ARG A 76 -5.13 -22.75 0.79
N GLY A 77 -5.27 -22.56 -0.52
CA GLY A 77 -6.54 -22.29 -1.20
C GLY A 77 -6.93 -20.79 -1.30
N TYR A 78 -6.10 -19.87 -0.83
CA TYR A 78 -6.40 -18.44 -0.87
C TYR A 78 -6.18 -17.81 -2.24
N LYS A 79 -7.02 -16.86 -2.64
CA LYS A 79 -6.73 -15.91 -3.73
C LYS A 79 -5.81 -14.82 -3.21
N VAL A 80 -4.72 -14.55 -3.94
CA VAL A 80 -3.64 -13.66 -3.49
C VAL A 80 -3.46 -12.52 -4.48
N ALA A 81 -3.52 -11.28 -4.00
CA ALA A 81 -3.13 -10.11 -4.77
C ALA A 81 -1.84 -9.49 -4.20
N VAL A 82 -1.01 -8.92 -5.06
CA VAL A 82 0.18 -8.17 -4.67
C VAL A 82 0.16 -6.79 -5.30
N ILE A 83 0.34 -5.76 -4.48
CA ILE A 83 0.56 -4.38 -4.91
C ILE A 83 2.01 -4.03 -4.57
N ALA A 84 2.87 -3.95 -5.57
CA ALA A 84 4.26 -3.52 -5.40
C ALA A 84 4.35 -2.00 -5.58
N ILE A 85 4.80 -1.32 -4.53
CA ILE A 85 4.95 0.12 -4.49
C ILE A 85 6.39 0.45 -4.86
N ASP A 86 6.61 0.90 -6.11
CA ASP A 86 7.93 1.28 -6.58
C ASP A 86 8.16 2.79 -6.50
N PRO A 87 9.32 3.28 -6.01
CA PRO A 87 9.68 4.66 -6.20
C PRO A 87 9.78 4.92 -7.71
N SER A 88 9.09 5.94 -8.21
CA SER A 88 9.19 6.32 -9.62
C SER A 88 10.65 6.71 -9.95
N SER A 89 11.20 6.13 -11.02
CA SER A 89 12.43 6.65 -11.59
C SER A 89 12.18 8.11 -12.03
N PRO A 90 12.97 9.08 -11.55
CA PRO A 90 12.82 10.48 -11.97
C PRO A 90 12.99 10.67 -13.48
N LEU A 91 13.68 9.73 -14.14
CA LEU A 91 14.05 9.81 -15.57
C LEU A 91 13.04 9.12 -16.49
N THR A 92 12.38 8.06 -16.07
CA THR A 92 11.52 7.26 -16.94
C THR A 92 10.06 7.29 -16.55
N GLY A 93 9.70 7.77 -15.36
CA GLY A 93 8.33 7.78 -14.83
C GLY A 93 7.71 6.37 -14.66
N GLY A 94 8.48 5.32 -14.88
CA GLY A 94 8.05 3.92 -14.84
C GLY A 94 8.67 3.15 -13.67
N ALA A 95 7.99 2.10 -13.23
CA ALA A 95 8.49 1.16 -12.24
C ALA A 95 9.72 0.38 -12.77
N LEU A 96 10.68 0.09 -11.90
CA LEU A 96 11.86 -0.72 -12.25
C LEU A 96 11.42 -2.14 -12.67
N LEU A 97 11.67 -2.47 -13.94
CA LEU A 97 11.17 -3.67 -14.63
C LEU A 97 11.72 -5.02 -14.12
N GLY A 98 12.79 -5.01 -13.32
CA GLY A 98 13.55 -6.24 -12.98
C GLY A 98 12.77 -7.26 -12.13
N ASP A 99 11.95 -6.83 -11.20
CA ASP A 99 11.21 -7.74 -10.31
C ASP A 99 9.90 -8.27 -10.92
N ARG A 100 9.34 -7.58 -11.93
CA ARG A 100 8.15 -8.04 -12.66
C ARG A 100 8.34 -9.38 -13.36
N LEU A 101 9.50 -9.61 -13.99
CA LEU A 101 9.76 -10.83 -14.77
C LEU A 101 9.73 -12.10 -13.90
N ARG A 102 10.21 -12.02 -12.65
CA ARG A 102 10.23 -13.17 -11.74
C ARG A 102 8.85 -13.55 -11.19
N MET A 103 7.91 -12.58 -11.17
CA MET A 103 6.52 -12.81 -10.73
C MET A 103 5.58 -13.14 -11.90
N GLN A 104 5.93 -12.76 -13.14
CA GLN A 104 5.11 -13.00 -14.33
C GLN A 104 5.03 -14.47 -14.76
N GLU A 105 6.00 -15.32 -14.41
CA GLU A 105 5.94 -16.77 -14.67
C GLU A 105 4.74 -17.47 -14.01
N ARG A 106 3.99 -16.76 -13.15
CA ARG A 106 2.80 -17.26 -12.43
C ARG A 106 1.50 -16.57 -12.83
N ALA A 107 1.52 -15.74 -13.87
CA ALA A 107 0.35 -15.02 -14.34
C ALA A 107 -0.74 -15.93 -14.95
N GLU A 108 -0.48 -17.25 -15.03
CA GLU A 108 -1.47 -18.23 -15.52
C GLU A 108 -2.44 -18.72 -14.42
N ASP A 109 -2.10 -18.53 -13.12
CA ASP A 109 -3.03 -18.88 -12.03
C ASP A 109 -4.07 -17.76 -11.85
N PRO A 110 -5.37 -18.02 -12.12
CA PRO A 110 -6.44 -17.02 -11.97
C PRO A 110 -6.66 -16.55 -10.52
N GLY A 111 -6.09 -17.26 -9.56
CA GLY A 111 -6.10 -16.88 -8.15
C GLY A 111 -4.95 -15.95 -7.75
N ILE A 112 -4.10 -15.50 -8.69
CA ILE A 112 -3.00 -14.57 -8.43
C ILE A 112 -3.20 -13.31 -9.27
N PHE A 113 -3.04 -12.15 -8.63
CA PHE A 113 -2.99 -10.88 -9.31
C PHE A 113 -1.82 -10.03 -8.79
N ILE A 114 -1.02 -9.46 -9.69
CA ILE A 114 0.16 -8.66 -9.32
C ILE A 114 0.14 -7.35 -10.09
N ARG A 115 0.30 -6.23 -9.36
CA ARG A 115 0.37 -4.90 -9.93
C ARG A 115 1.45 -4.06 -9.26
N SER A 116 2.26 -3.37 -10.06
CA SER A 116 3.14 -2.31 -9.56
C SER A 116 2.44 -0.96 -9.69
N VAL A 117 2.66 -0.12 -8.68
CA VAL A 117 2.16 1.26 -8.62
C VAL A 117 3.36 2.18 -8.43
N SER A 118 3.47 3.23 -9.26
CA SER A 118 4.54 4.22 -9.16
C SER A 118 4.02 5.55 -8.62
N THR A 119 4.88 6.29 -7.90
CA THR A 119 4.52 7.58 -7.26
C THR A 119 4.19 8.69 -8.26
N ARG A 120 4.63 8.58 -9.52
CA ARG A 120 4.52 9.63 -10.55
C ARG A 120 4.83 11.05 -10.05
N GLY A 121 5.74 11.17 -9.06
CA GLY A 121 6.22 12.46 -8.53
C GLY A 121 5.28 13.18 -7.57
N LEU A 122 4.16 12.61 -7.18
CA LEU A 122 3.18 13.25 -6.29
C LEU A 122 3.29 12.71 -4.86
N LYS A 123 3.60 13.58 -3.89
CA LYS A 123 3.52 13.26 -2.46
C LYS A 123 2.10 12.81 -2.11
N GLY A 124 1.95 11.68 -1.43
CA GLY A 124 0.63 11.14 -1.03
C GLY A 124 -0.14 10.39 -2.13
N GLY A 125 0.13 10.64 -3.43
CA GLY A 125 -0.60 9.99 -4.52
C GLY A 125 -0.43 8.47 -4.58
N LEU A 126 0.72 7.98 -4.15
CA LEU A 126 0.99 6.55 -4.07
C LEU A 126 0.14 5.86 -3.02
N SER A 127 0.04 6.46 -1.82
CA SER A 127 -0.78 5.93 -0.74
C SER A 127 -2.26 5.89 -1.14
N LEU A 128 -2.77 6.92 -1.82
CA LEU A 128 -4.14 6.96 -2.32
C LEU A 128 -4.42 5.81 -3.31
N ALA A 129 -3.59 5.64 -4.32
CA ALA A 129 -3.75 4.59 -5.32
C ALA A 129 -3.68 3.19 -4.67
N ALA A 130 -2.70 2.95 -3.79
CA ALA A 130 -2.54 1.67 -3.10
C ALA A 130 -3.75 1.35 -2.21
N LEU A 131 -4.21 2.30 -1.38
CA LEU A 131 -5.35 2.10 -0.50
C LEU A 131 -6.66 1.88 -1.27
N SER A 132 -6.88 2.60 -2.36
CA SER A 132 -8.04 2.41 -3.24
C SER A 132 -8.02 1.04 -3.92
N MET A 133 -6.84 0.58 -4.34
CA MET A 133 -6.68 -0.75 -4.94
C MET A 133 -6.89 -1.86 -3.92
N ILE A 134 -6.55 -1.66 -2.64
CA ILE A 134 -6.87 -2.61 -1.57
C ILE A 134 -8.39 -2.80 -1.48
N GLU A 135 -9.17 -1.71 -1.40
CA GLU A 135 -10.64 -1.80 -1.34
C GLU A 135 -11.21 -2.51 -2.58
N ALA A 136 -10.66 -2.23 -3.78
CA ALA A 136 -11.10 -2.87 -5.01
C ALA A 136 -10.78 -4.37 -5.05
N LEU A 137 -9.56 -4.78 -4.70
CA LEU A 137 -9.16 -6.18 -4.70
C LEU A 137 -9.90 -7.01 -3.64
N ASP A 138 -10.15 -6.41 -2.47
CA ASP A 138 -10.96 -7.01 -1.41
C ASP A 138 -12.41 -7.23 -1.91
N ALA A 139 -13.02 -6.22 -2.54
CA ALA A 139 -14.35 -6.34 -3.14
C ALA A 139 -14.41 -7.38 -4.28
N LEU A 140 -13.31 -7.60 -5.01
CA LEU A 140 -13.18 -8.63 -6.04
C LEU A 140 -12.91 -10.03 -5.47
N GLY A 141 -12.87 -10.19 -4.13
CA GLY A 141 -12.80 -11.47 -3.43
C GLY A 141 -11.37 -12.04 -3.34
N TYR A 142 -10.34 -11.20 -3.29
CA TYR A 142 -9.00 -11.63 -2.91
C TYR A 142 -8.92 -11.80 -1.39
N ASP A 143 -8.44 -12.96 -0.94
CA ASP A 143 -8.36 -13.31 0.50
C ASP A 143 -7.13 -12.70 1.18
N LYS A 144 -6.01 -12.67 0.46
CA LYS A 144 -4.72 -12.11 0.91
C LYS A 144 -4.29 -11.00 -0.04
N ILE A 145 -4.08 -9.80 0.48
CA ILE A 145 -3.58 -8.66 -0.29
C ILE A 145 -2.24 -8.26 0.31
N ILE A 146 -1.16 -8.47 -0.43
CA ILE A 146 0.21 -8.16 0.00
C ILE A 146 0.62 -6.82 -0.59
N ILE A 147 1.06 -5.90 0.27
CA ILE A 147 1.61 -4.61 -0.13
C ILE A 147 3.12 -4.68 0.07
N GLU A 148 3.88 -4.60 -1.01
CA GLU A 148 5.34 -4.51 -0.96
C GLU A 148 5.80 -3.07 -1.08
N THR A 149 6.64 -2.61 -0.15
CA THR A 149 7.35 -1.31 -0.27
C THR A 149 8.82 -1.52 -0.54
N VAL A 150 9.42 -0.65 -1.36
CA VAL A 150 10.85 -0.77 -1.76
C VAL A 150 11.77 -0.03 -0.79
N GLY A 151 11.26 0.94 -0.02
CA GLY A 151 12.03 1.80 0.86
C GLY A 151 11.45 1.91 2.27
N VAL A 152 12.03 2.81 3.03
CA VAL A 152 11.67 3.16 4.43
C VAL A 152 11.27 4.64 4.54
N GLY A 153 10.63 5.19 3.51
CA GLY A 153 10.18 6.58 3.48
C GLY A 153 8.86 6.82 4.23
N GLN A 154 8.52 8.09 4.43
CA GLN A 154 7.32 8.51 5.17
C GLN A 154 6.01 7.99 4.53
N SER A 155 5.93 7.99 3.20
CA SER A 155 4.75 7.50 2.46
C SER A 155 4.56 5.99 2.58
N GLU A 156 5.63 5.24 2.73
CA GLU A 156 5.61 3.80 2.97
C GLU A 156 5.12 3.49 4.38
N THR A 157 5.54 4.27 5.37
CA THR A 157 5.08 4.14 6.76
C THR A 157 3.57 4.42 6.86
N ASP A 158 3.05 5.42 6.15
CA ASP A 158 1.61 5.73 6.12
C ASP A 158 0.78 4.55 5.63
N VAL A 159 1.23 3.85 4.57
CA VAL A 159 0.55 2.65 4.07
C VAL A 159 0.65 1.50 5.08
N MET A 160 1.84 1.29 5.68
CA MET A 160 2.04 0.21 6.64
C MET A 160 1.16 0.35 7.89
N ASN A 161 0.86 1.58 8.32
CA ASN A 161 -0.05 1.82 9.44
C ASN A 161 -1.52 1.45 9.15
N THR A 162 -1.87 1.21 7.88
CA THR A 162 -3.25 0.91 7.44
C THR A 162 -3.51 -0.56 7.13
N VAL A 163 -2.48 -1.41 7.21
CA VAL A 163 -2.61 -2.86 6.96
C VAL A 163 -2.96 -3.62 8.25
N HIS A 164 -3.42 -4.86 8.10
CA HIS A 164 -3.72 -5.71 9.25
C HIS A 164 -2.45 -6.25 9.91
N THR A 165 -1.49 -6.73 9.12
CA THR A 165 -0.24 -7.35 9.58
C THR A 165 0.94 -6.72 8.88
N VAL A 166 1.94 -6.26 9.64
CA VAL A 166 3.21 -5.74 9.12
C VAL A 166 4.30 -6.80 9.28
N VAL A 167 4.88 -7.21 8.16
CA VAL A 167 6.03 -8.12 8.10
C VAL A 167 7.28 -7.32 7.77
N VAL A 168 8.22 -7.27 8.68
CA VAL A 168 9.51 -6.59 8.50
C VAL A 168 10.57 -7.62 8.14
N VAL A 169 11.18 -7.46 6.96
CA VAL A 169 12.19 -8.38 6.43
C VAL A 169 13.58 -7.79 6.59
N THR A 170 14.46 -8.53 7.21
CA THR A 170 15.87 -8.20 7.38
C THR A 170 16.76 -9.35 6.93
N MET A 171 18.09 -9.19 6.99
CA MET A 171 19.08 -10.20 6.61
C MET A 171 20.33 -10.13 7.51
N PRO A 172 21.16 -11.17 7.58
CA PRO A 172 22.45 -11.12 8.27
C PRO A 172 23.40 -10.04 7.72
N GLY A 173 24.33 -9.58 8.56
CA GLY A 173 25.38 -8.63 8.15
C GLY A 173 25.01 -7.14 8.18
N VAL A 174 23.87 -6.79 8.74
CA VAL A 174 23.32 -5.41 8.78
C VAL A 174 23.46 -4.76 10.16
N GLY A 175 24.51 -5.13 10.93
CA GLY A 175 24.68 -4.68 12.32
C GLY A 175 24.66 -3.15 12.51
N ASP A 176 25.36 -2.41 11.67
CA ASP A 176 25.39 -0.92 11.74
C ASP A 176 24.14 -0.28 11.10
N ASP A 177 23.54 -0.91 10.08
CA ASP A 177 22.32 -0.45 9.43
C ASP A 177 21.06 -0.67 10.29
N ILE A 178 21.08 -1.58 11.27
CA ILE A 178 19.97 -1.75 12.23
C ILE A 178 19.81 -0.48 13.08
N GLN A 179 20.88 0.27 13.36
CA GLN A 179 20.75 1.57 14.01
C GLN A 179 20.13 2.64 13.10
N ALA A 180 20.40 2.61 11.81
CA ALA A 180 19.73 3.47 10.82
C ALA A 180 18.26 3.08 10.58
N LEU A 181 17.93 1.80 10.80
CA LEU A 181 16.57 1.23 10.69
C LEU A 181 15.69 1.46 11.93
N LYS A 182 16.27 1.90 13.07
CA LYS A 182 15.51 2.29 14.28
C LYS A 182 14.55 3.46 14.01
N ALA A 183 14.56 4.06 12.82
CA ALA A 183 13.65 5.14 12.44
C ALA A 183 12.37 4.58 11.75
N GLY A 184 11.32 4.39 12.53
CA GLY A 184 9.93 4.29 12.06
C GLY A 184 9.45 2.91 11.63
N VAL A 185 10.05 2.28 10.61
CA VAL A 185 9.53 1.02 10.03
C VAL A 185 9.82 -0.22 10.87
N MET A 186 10.93 -0.22 11.63
CA MET A 186 11.25 -1.34 12.53
C MET A 186 10.37 -1.37 13.79
N GLU A 187 9.80 -0.24 14.19
CA GLU A 187 8.96 -0.15 15.38
C GLU A 187 7.56 -0.70 15.17
N ILE A 188 7.10 -0.77 13.91
CA ILE A 188 5.73 -1.11 13.55
C ILE A 188 5.51 -2.58 13.16
N GLY A 189 6.55 -3.43 13.24
CA GLY A 189 6.48 -4.82 12.83
C GLY A 189 5.67 -5.71 13.77
N ASP A 190 4.72 -6.45 13.22
CA ASP A 190 4.04 -7.53 13.94
C ASP A 190 4.81 -8.85 13.85
N ILE A 191 5.53 -9.03 12.73
CA ILE A 191 6.34 -10.20 12.44
C ILE A 191 7.68 -9.73 11.86
N TYR A 192 8.77 -10.23 12.40
CA TYR A 192 10.12 -10.01 11.92
C TYR A 192 10.63 -11.27 11.25
N VAL A 193 11.14 -11.15 10.02
CA VAL A 193 11.69 -12.26 9.25
C VAL A 193 13.18 -11.99 8.99
N LEU A 194 14.05 -12.74 9.64
CA LEU A 194 15.45 -12.81 9.28
C LEU A 194 15.57 -13.73 8.05
N ASN A 195 15.52 -13.11 6.86
CA ASN A 195 15.69 -13.81 5.60
C ASN A 195 17.18 -14.07 5.32
N LYS A 196 17.48 -14.92 4.34
CA LYS A 196 18.87 -15.38 4.06
C LYS A 196 19.52 -16.02 5.30
N SER A 197 18.74 -16.75 6.08
CA SER A 197 19.20 -17.42 7.31
C SER A 197 20.20 -18.55 7.06
N ASP A 198 20.46 -18.88 5.80
CA ASP A 198 21.52 -19.75 5.30
C ASP A 198 22.89 -19.06 5.20
N MET A 199 22.96 -17.73 5.34
CA MET A 199 24.20 -16.97 5.28
C MET A 199 24.94 -16.92 6.64
N PRO A 200 26.27 -16.75 6.63
CA PRO A 200 27.05 -16.50 7.84
C PRO A 200 26.51 -15.26 8.60
N GLY A 201 26.61 -15.27 9.93
CA GLY A 201 26.13 -14.19 10.79
C GLY A 201 24.62 -14.23 11.09
N ALA A 202 23.90 -15.25 10.60
CA ALA A 202 22.46 -15.38 10.83
C ALA A 202 22.10 -15.64 12.29
N GLN A 203 22.97 -16.32 13.04
CA GLN A 203 22.74 -16.61 14.46
C GLN A 203 22.85 -15.32 15.28
N GLU A 204 23.91 -14.56 15.10
CA GLU A 204 24.17 -13.30 15.78
C GLU A 204 23.08 -12.26 15.49
N ALA A 205 22.67 -12.15 14.21
CA ALA A 205 21.59 -11.25 13.82
C ALA A 205 20.25 -11.64 14.44
N PHE A 206 19.97 -12.94 14.56
CA PHE A 206 18.76 -13.44 15.21
C PHE A 206 18.74 -13.14 16.71
N GLU A 207 19.83 -13.35 17.40
CA GLU A 207 19.98 -13.08 18.83
C GLU A 207 19.81 -11.58 19.12
N TYR A 208 20.40 -10.72 18.30
CA TYR A 208 20.25 -9.27 18.41
C TYR A 208 18.78 -8.83 18.25
N LEU A 209 18.08 -9.32 17.21
CA LEU A 209 16.68 -9.00 16.98
C LEU A 209 15.79 -9.52 18.11
N SER A 210 16.06 -10.75 18.61
CA SER A 210 15.34 -11.32 19.74
C SER A 210 15.47 -10.45 20.98
N PHE A 211 16.70 -9.99 21.28
CA PHE A 211 16.96 -9.09 22.39
C PHE A 211 16.21 -7.76 22.26
N ALA A 212 16.21 -7.15 21.06
CA ALA A 212 15.50 -5.90 20.81
C ALA A 212 13.97 -6.03 20.97
N ILE A 213 13.40 -7.16 20.53
CA ILE A 213 11.97 -7.46 20.74
C ILE A 213 11.68 -7.67 22.24
N ASP A 214 12.50 -8.42 22.96
CA ASP A 214 12.32 -8.68 24.38
C ASP A 214 12.46 -7.42 25.24
N LYS A 215 13.25 -6.44 24.80
CA LYS A 215 13.37 -5.12 25.41
C LYS A 215 12.22 -4.16 25.07
N GLY A 216 11.33 -4.55 24.15
CA GLY A 216 10.25 -3.69 23.67
C GLY A 216 10.72 -2.53 22.79
N GLU A 217 11.92 -2.63 22.20
CA GLU A 217 12.42 -1.64 21.24
C GLU A 217 11.78 -1.80 19.85
N LEU A 218 11.17 -2.96 19.59
CA LEU A 218 10.54 -3.32 18.31
C LEU A 218 9.10 -3.80 18.54
N GLY A 219 8.19 -3.47 17.62
CA GLY A 219 6.87 -4.08 17.55
C GLY A 219 5.83 -3.58 18.56
N GLN A 220 5.73 -2.29 18.76
CA GLN A 220 4.85 -1.70 19.80
C GLN A 220 3.40 -1.39 19.35
N GLN A 221 3.00 -1.71 18.11
CA GLN A 221 1.71 -1.22 17.57
C GLN A 221 0.46 -1.92 18.09
N ASN A 222 0.53 -3.19 18.46
CA ASN A 222 -0.64 -3.97 18.84
C ASN A 222 -0.55 -4.41 20.30
N PRO A 223 -1.26 -3.74 21.23
CA PRO A 223 -1.27 -4.12 22.65
C PRO A 223 -1.68 -5.59 22.82
N GLY A 224 -0.85 -6.36 23.53
CA GLY A 224 -1.11 -7.79 23.78
C GLY A 224 -0.62 -8.76 22.70
N TRP A 225 -0.11 -8.28 21.57
CA TRP A 225 0.61 -9.10 20.61
C TRP A 225 2.12 -8.98 20.83
N LYS A 226 2.78 -10.07 21.17
CA LYS A 226 4.24 -10.11 21.17
C LYS A 226 4.73 -10.38 19.76
N PRO A 227 5.55 -9.49 19.16
CA PRO A 227 6.07 -9.68 17.82
C PRO A 227 6.78 -11.03 17.68
N ARG A 228 6.58 -11.70 16.55
CA ARG A 228 7.25 -12.97 16.26
C ARG A 228 8.49 -12.75 15.44
N LEU A 229 9.59 -13.35 15.83
CA LEU A 229 10.84 -13.39 15.06
C LEU A 229 11.01 -14.79 14.44
N LEU A 230 11.15 -14.83 13.12
CA LEU A 230 11.27 -16.05 12.34
C LEU A 230 12.51 -16.02 11.45
N ARG A 231 13.07 -17.20 11.20
CA ARG A 231 14.14 -17.40 10.21
C ARG A 231 13.54 -17.91 8.91
N ALA A 232 14.03 -17.38 7.79
CA ALA A 232 13.68 -17.87 6.48
C ALA A 232 14.88 -17.84 5.54
N SER A 233 14.90 -18.73 4.57
CA SER A 233 15.70 -18.60 3.36
C SER A 233 14.76 -18.70 2.17
N ALA A 234 14.38 -17.55 1.63
CA ALA A 234 13.44 -17.50 0.51
C ALA A 234 13.96 -18.20 -0.74
N VAL A 235 15.28 -18.23 -0.95
CA VAL A 235 15.93 -18.95 -2.06
C VAL A 235 15.79 -20.45 -1.86
N MET A 236 16.12 -20.94 -0.66
CA MET A 236 16.07 -22.37 -0.34
C MET A 236 14.62 -22.87 -0.07
N GLY A 237 13.67 -21.92 0.13
CA GLY A 237 12.27 -22.26 0.45
C GLY A 237 12.04 -22.66 1.91
N SER A 238 13.03 -22.53 2.81
CA SER A 238 12.91 -22.87 4.22
C SER A 238 12.25 -21.73 5.01
N GLY A 239 11.46 -22.07 6.07
CA GLY A 239 10.78 -21.14 6.95
C GLY A 239 9.56 -20.42 6.34
N ILE A 240 9.23 -20.64 5.08
CA ILE A 240 8.14 -19.94 4.38
C ILE A 240 6.77 -20.32 4.98
N ALA A 241 6.56 -21.61 5.27
CA ALA A 241 5.32 -22.09 5.89
C ALA A 241 5.13 -21.49 7.29
N ASP A 242 6.21 -21.34 8.06
CA ASP A 242 6.18 -20.74 9.41
C ASP A 242 5.83 -19.26 9.35
N VAL A 243 6.40 -18.51 8.37
CA VAL A 243 6.05 -17.11 8.14
C VAL A 243 4.58 -16.97 7.75
N ALA A 244 4.08 -17.81 6.83
CA ALA A 244 2.68 -17.80 6.43
C ALA A 244 1.75 -18.11 7.62
N SER A 245 2.11 -19.07 8.46
CA SER A 245 1.34 -19.43 9.67
C SER A 245 1.34 -18.29 10.69
N ALA A 246 2.49 -17.65 10.94
CA ALA A 246 2.57 -16.49 11.84
C ALA A 246 1.69 -15.32 11.37
N ILE A 247 1.61 -15.09 10.05
CA ILE A 247 0.72 -14.08 9.45
C ILE A 247 -0.75 -14.43 9.74
N GLU A 248 -1.15 -15.70 9.60
CA GLU A 248 -2.52 -16.16 9.89
C GLU A 248 -2.84 -16.11 11.38
N ASP A 249 -1.89 -16.46 12.23
CA ASP A 249 -2.05 -16.37 13.69
C ASP A 249 -2.25 -14.92 14.15
N HIS A 250 -1.50 -13.97 13.57
CA HIS A 250 -1.71 -12.55 13.84
C HIS A 250 -3.11 -12.09 13.43
N MET A 251 -3.59 -12.48 12.25
CA MET A 251 -4.95 -12.17 11.83
C MET A 251 -6.00 -12.80 12.76
N SER A 252 -5.76 -14.00 13.23
CA SER A 252 -6.62 -14.70 14.20
C SER A 252 -6.65 -13.94 15.53
N TYR A 253 -5.50 -13.45 16.00
CA TYR A 253 -5.38 -12.58 17.16
C TYR A 253 -6.19 -11.29 16.99
N LEU A 254 -6.06 -10.59 15.86
CA LEU A 254 -6.83 -9.36 15.58
C LEU A 254 -8.34 -9.63 15.57
N ARG A 255 -8.78 -10.76 15.00
CA ARG A 255 -10.19 -11.17 14.99
C ARG A 255 -10.73 -11.43 16.40
N SER A 256 -9.98 -12.20 17.20
CA SER A 256 -10.39 -12.55 18.57
C SER A 256 -10.52 -11.34 19.49
N ASN A 257 -9.77 -10.26 19.19
CA ASN A 257 -9.77 -9.03 19.98
C ASN A 257 -10.62 -7.90 19.35
N GLY A 258 -11.37 -8.18 18.26
CA GLY A 258 -12.24 -7.18 17.62
C GLY A 258 -11.50 -6.08 16.84
N MET A 259 -10.18 -6.18 16.67
CA MET A 259 -9.31 -5.14 16.10
C MET A 259 -9.36 -5.05 14.58
N VAL A 260 -9.90 -6.04 13.87
CA VAL A 260 -9.96 -6.06 12.40
C VAL A 260 -10.76 -4.87 11.87
N ASN A 261 -11.94 -4.62 12.43
CA ASN A 261 -12.78 -3.49 12.00
C ASN A 261 -12.11 -2.13 12.27
N GLU A 262 -11.38 -1.99 13.37
CA GLU A 262 -10.63 -0.78 13.69
C GLU A 262 -9.55 -0.50 12.64
N LYS A 263 -8.82 -1.53 12.20
CA LYS A 263 -7.83 -1.41 11.11
C LYS A 263 -8.48 -1.03 9.77
N VAL A 264 -9.65 -1.59 9.44
CA VAL A 264 -10.43 -1.22 8.25
C VAL A 264 -10.87 0.24 8.32
N VAL A 265 -11.40 0.68 9.46
CA VAL A 265 -11.83 2.07 9.67
C VAL A 265 -10.64 3.02 9.57
N ALA A 266 -9.51 2.73 10.21
CA ALA A 266 -8.30 3.55 10.14
C ALA A 266 -7.80 3.71 8.69
N ARG A 267 -7.78 2.62 7.91
CA ARG A 267 -7.46 2.64 6.48
C ARG A 267 -8.40 3.56 5.70
N ARG A 268 -9.70 3.43 5.91
CA ARG A 268 -10.72 4.24 5.21
C ARG A 268 -10.67 5.71 5.61
N LEU A 269 -10.41 6.04 6.86
CA LEU A 269 -10.17 7.43 7.30
C LEU A 269 -8.94 8.03 6.59
N THR A 270 -7.85 7.27 6.50
CA THR A 270 -6.68 7.68 5.73
C THR A 270 -7.02 7.89 4.26
N LEU A 271 -7.79 6.99 3.66
CA LEU A 271 -8.25 7.09 2.27
C LEU A 271 -9.10 8.35 2.04
N VAL A 272 -10.07 8.64 2.91
CA VAL A 272 -10.90 9.86 2.85
C VAL A 272 -10.02 11.11 2.91
N ARG A 273 -9.08 11.19 3.85
CA ARG A 273 -8.14 12.30 3.96
C ARG A 273 -7.35 12.50 2.67
N LEU A 274 -6.74 11.44 2.16
CA LEU A 274 -5.93 11.50 0.93
C LEU A 274 -6.75 11.86 -0.31
N MET A 275 -8.01 11.40 -0.41
CA MET A 275 -8.93 11.80 -1.47
C MET A 275 -9.22 13.31 -1.40
N ALA A 276 -9.55 13.82 -0.21
CA ALA A 276 -9.87 15.23 -0.03
C ALA A 276 -8.66 16.13 -0.35
N GLU A 277 -7.47 15.78 0.16
CA GLU A 277 -6.21 16.46 -0.17
C GLU A 277 -5.96 16.48 -1.68
N ARG A 278 -6.19 15.36 -2.36
CA ARG A 278 -5.98 15.23 -3.79
C ARG A 278 -7.00 16.04 -4.61
N MET A 279 -8.27 16.01 -4.23
CA MET A 279 -9.30 16.83 -4.89
C MET A 279 -8.98 18.32 -4.80
N LEU A 280 -8.59 18.79 -3.61
CA LEU A 280 -8.16 20.17 -3.41
C LEU A 280 -6.92 20.51 -4.26
N ALA A 281 -5.91 19.64 -4.28
CA ALA A 281 -4.70 19.85 -5.07
C ALA A 281 -4.99 19.93 -6.58
N ASP A 282 -5.88 19.05 -7.10
CA ASP A 282 -6.27 19.07 -8.51
C ASP A 282 -7.02 20.38 -8.86
N GLU A 283 -7.91 20.89 -8.00
CA GLU A 283 -8.61 22.15 -8.23
C GLU A 283 -7.67 23.38 -8.15
N VAL A 284 -6.74 23.40 -7.19
CA VAL A 284 -5.68 24.44 -7.13
C VAL A 284 -4.85 24.43 -8.41
N GLN A 285 -4.48 23.24 -8.91
CA GLN A 285 -3.73 23.13 -10.16
C GLN A 285 -4.51 23.63 -11.38
N LYS A 286 -5.82 23.35 -11.44
CA LYS A 286 -6.70 23.89 -12.50
C LYS A 286 -6.81 25.40 -12.42
N ALA A 287 -7.04 25.97 -11.24
CA ALA A 287 -7.11 27.41 -11.03
C ALA A 287 -5.80 28.11 -11.43
N LEU A 288 -4.65 27.53 -11.03
CA LEU A 288 -3.33 28.02 -11.42
C LEU A 288 -3.13 28.00 -12.95
N GLN A 289 -3.48 26.90 -13.62
CA GLN A 289 -3.34 26.78 -15.07
C GLN A 289 -4.25 27.79 -15.81
N ALA A 290 -5.47 28.00 -15.34
CA ALA A 290 -6.41 28.94 -15.94
C ALA A 290 -5.90 30.40 -15.87
N ARG A 291 -5.15 30.75 -14.82
CA ARG A 291 -4.64 32.10 -14.55
C ARG A 291 -3.12 32.20 -14.70
N ILE A 292 -2.47 31.25 -15.36
CA ILE A 292 -0.99 31.13 -15.34
C ILE A 292 -0.26 32.40 -15.82
N LYS A 293 -0.79 33.12 -16.81
CA LYS A 293 -0.19 34.35 -17.31
C LYS A 293 -0.24 35.45 -16.26
N GLU A 294 -1.41 35.72 -15.68
CA GLU A 294 -1.64 36.70 -14.63
C GLU A 294 -0.79 36.40 -13.39
N VAL A 295 -0.82 35.12 -12.94
CA VAL A 295 -0.02 34.70 -11.79
C VAL A 295 1.46 34.90 -12.03
N ARG A 296 1.96 34.61 -13.24
CA ARG A 296 3.37 34.82 -13.60
C ARG A 296 3.78 36.29 -13.51
N GLU A 297 2.95 37.19 -14.01
CA GLU A 297 3.23 38.66 -13.93
C GLU A 297 3.27 39.15 -12.48
N ARG A 298 2.33 38.70 -11.64
CA ARG A 298 2.25 39.10 -10.23
C ARG A 298 3.42 38.53 -9.40
N VAL A 299 3.84 37.29 -9.64
CA VAL A 299 4.92 36.64 -8.91
C VAL A 299 6.29 37.20 -9.26
N VAL A 300 6.53 37.63 -10.51
CA VAL A 300 7.80 38.28 -10.92
C VAL A 300 8.03 39.56 -10.14
N ASN A 301 6.98 40.31 -9.78
CA ASN A 301 7.08 41.55 -9.01
C ASN A 301 7.19 41.36 -7.48
N VAL A 302 7.30 40.13 -7.00
CA VAL A 302 7.61 39.65 -5.61
C VAL A 302 6.64 40.12 -4.50
N ASN A 303 5.70 41.03 -4.74
CA ASN A 303 4.88 41.68 -3.70
C ASN A 303 3.58 40.95 -3.33
N SER A 304 3.25 39.79 -3.94
CA SER A 304 1.92 39.20 -3.79
C SER A 304 1.88 37.65 -3.77
N ILE A 305 2.98 36.98 -3.46
CA ILE A 305 3.03 35.50 -3.50
C ILE A 305 1.98 34.87 -2.57
N LEU A 306 1.89 35.34 -1.31
CA LEU A 306 0.95 34.83 -0.33
C LEU A 306 -0.50 35.14 -0.70
N GLU A 307 -0.74 36.34 -1.23
CA GLU A 307 -2.07 36.79 -1.69
C GLU A 307 -2.56 35.93 -2.86
N VAL A 308 -1.71 35.71 -3.87
CA VAL A 308 -1.99 34.83 -5.01
C VAL A 308 -2.26 33.41 -4.56
N ALA A 309 -1.45 32.85 -3.64
CA ALA A 309 -1.68 31.53 -3.09
C ALA A 309 -3.03 31.43 -2.36
N SER A 310 -3.40 32.46 -1.59
CA SER A 310 -4.67 32.53 -0.87
C SER A 310 -5.89 32.67 -1.80
N GLU A 311 -5.74 33.37 -2.92
CA GLU A 311 -6.77 33.44 -3.96
C GLU A 311 -7.00 32.12 -4.64
N LEU A 312 -5.92 31.44 -5.08
CA LEU A 312 -6.01 30.13 -5.72
C LEU A 312 -6.64 29.08 -4.78
N ALA A 313 -6.32 29.11 -3.49
CA ALA A 313 -6.91 28.23 -2.50
C ALA A 313 -8.42 28.49 -2.35
N ARG A 314 -8.85 29.76 -2.31
CA ARG A 314 -10.29 30.12 -2.27
C ARG A 314 -11.03 29.71 -3.52
N ASP A 315 -10.45 29.94 -4.70
CA ASP A 315 -11.04 29.53 -5.99
C ASP A 315 -11.26 28.01 -6.04
N ALA A 316 -10.28 27.23 -5.58
CA ALA A 316 -10.38 25.77 -5.49
C ALA A 316 -11.49 25.32 -4.53
N CYS A 317 -11.61 25.92 -3.35
CA CYS A 317 -12.68 25.62 -2.39
C CYS A 317 -14.06 25.96 -2.98
N ASN A 318 -14.21 27.11 -3.63
CA ASN A 318 -15.47 27.54 -4.26
C ASN A 318 -15.90 26.59 -5.39
N SER A 319 -14.94 26.14 -6.22
CA SER A 319 -15.19 25.17 -7.28
C SER A 319 -15.75 23.84 -6.75
N LEU A 320 -15.20 23.33 -5.66
CA LEU A 320 -15.67 22.09 -5.02
C LEU A 320 -17.05 22.28 -4.36
N SER A 321 -17.31 23.42 -3.77
CA SER A 321 -18.60 23.73 -3.13
C SER A 321 -19.75 23.85 -4.14
N GLY A 322 -19.49 24.43 -5.33
CA GLY A 322 -20.48 24.52 -6.41
C GLY A 322 -20.83 23.19 -7.09
N ALA A 323 -19.95 22.18 -6.97
CA ALA A 323 -20.17 20.85 -7.52
C ALA A 323 -21.04 19.95 -6.61
N SER A 324 -21.35 20.39 -5.39
CA SER A 324 -21.98 19.58 -4.33
C SER A 324 -23.42 19.91 -3.98
N GLU A 325 -24.15 20.70 -4.76
CA GLU A 325 -25.60 20.80 -4.55
C GLU A 325 -26.29 19.54 -5.11
N PRO A 326 -26.80 18.63 -4.24
CA PRO A 326 -27.72 17.60 -4.69
C PRO A 326 -29.00 18.28 -5.21
N PRO A 327 -29.71 17.72 -6.20
CA PRO A 327 -30.97 18.30 -6.68
C PRO A 327 -31.90 18.45 -5.47
N ARG A 328 -32.31 19.68 -5.19
CA ARG A 328 -33.32 19.98 -4.18
C ARG A 328 -34.57 19.19 -4.58
N ARG A 329 -35.01 18.26 -3.72
CA ARG A 329 -36.29 17.55 -3.83
C ARG A 329 -37.45 18.49 -3.50
#